data_f68252feaa8e8dc20c0b4d8548187f09
#
_entry.id   f68252feaa8e8dc20c0b4d8548187f09
#
_cell.length_a   1.000
_cell.length_b   1.000
_cell.length_c   1.000
_cell.angle_alpha   90.00
_cell.angle_beta   90.00
_cell.angle_gamma   90.00
#
_symmetry.space_group_name_H-M   'P 1'
#
loop_
_entity.id
_entity.type
_entity.pdbx_description
1 polymer ?
#
loop_
_entity_poly.entity_id
_entity_poly.type
_entity_poly.pdbx_seq_one_letter_code
_entity_poly.pdbx_strand_id
1 'polypeptide(L)'
;MSTPAEQGWWPEYLYLEDQIVSDCAFFCDEQGVISRFSRDPSALAKADRLKRRFVIPGLVNGHSHTFQRAIRGRTEVRTTVEPDTFWTWREKMYSAAARLEPQEIYATARMAFLEMVLSGITTVGEFHYLHHQADGTPYPDRNLLAKLVIQAARDVGIRVALLRAAYSRAGFKRAPNPGQARFITPRSDVFIQDTEALFDWVEQEGLTNFVNIGVAPHSFRALPIEYVRAVRGYANQRGIPVHMHVAEQPAEIEQCHAEHGRSPVDLLHEEEILSERFTAIHAIHISEAESQLLARSKCTVCACPTSERNLADGAVPAHWLLREGGQISLGSDSQIQIDLFEDARLLEYHLRMMQLERVVLASKEGHDLAPRLFAMTTKAGARSLCLPVGELAIGRPADFVSIDLDDPSVAGGEPGALLEQLLFSAERSAVREVFVQGKAIVQESRHDGQTDIVGQFVKLQQRLWRDEGDR
;
A
#
# COMPACT_ATOMS: atom_id res chain seq x y z
N MET A 1 -21.25 -32.85 -20.29
CA MET A 1 -20.17 -32.03 -19.74
C MET A 1 -20.75 -31.35 -18.51
N SER A 2 -20.31 -31.67 -17.30
CA SER A 2 -20.74 -30.94 -16.10
C SER A 2 -20.27 -29.52 -16.21
N THR A 3 -21.17 -28.54 -16.02
CA THR A 3 -20.84 -27.14 -15.89
C THR A 3 -19.78 -27.03 -14.80
N PRO A 4 -18.66 -26.29 -14.99
CA PRO A 4 -17.69 -26.07 -13.92
C PRO A 4 -18.38 -25.56 -12.67
N ALA A 5 -17.91 -25.96 -11.50
CA ALA A 5 -18.47 -25.53 -10.23
C ALA A 5 -18.26 -24.00 -10.09
N GLU A 6 -19.32 -23.24 -10.31
CA GLU A 6 -19.33 -21.78 -10.19
C GLU A 6 -19.68 -21.42 -8.75
N GLN A 7 -18.85 -20.60 -8.09
CA GLN A 7 -19.16 -20.04 -6.78
C GLN A 7 -19.79 -18.67 -6.96
N GLY A 8 -20.86 -18.37 -6.22
CA GLY A 8 -21.56 -17.09 -6.34
C GLY A 8 -21.97 -16.51 -5.00
N TRP A 9 -22.08 -15.17 -4.93
CA TRP A 9 -22.48 -14.42 -3.75
C TRP A 9 -23.61 -13.45 -4.10
N TRP A 10 -24.58 -13.37 -3.21
CA TRP A 10 -25.74 -12.46 -3.32
C TRP A 10 -25.83 -11.61 -2.05
N PRO A 11 -25.17 -10.42 -2.03
CA PRO A 11 -25.25 -9.47 -0.94
C PRO A 11 -26.60 -8.69 -0.92
N GLU A 12 -26.86 -7.96 0.15
CA GLU A 12 -27.96 -7.02 0.20
C GLU A 12 -27.73 -5.81 -0.71
N TYR A 13 -26.49 -5.27 -0.65
CA TYR A 13 -26.02 -4.23 -1.55
C TYR A 13 -24.66 -4.61 -2.13
N LEU A 14 -24.45 -4.22 -3.36
CA LEU A 14 -23.20 -4.44 -4.10
C LEU A 14 -22.73 -3.13 -4.71
N TYR A 15 -21.46 -2.76 -4.49
CA TYR A 15 -20.81 -1.66 -5.21
C TYR A 15 -20.32 -2.16 -6.57
N LEU A 16 -20.97 -1.73 -7.62
CA LEU A 16 -20.73 -2.15 -9.00
C LEU A 16 -20.80 -0.95 -9.94
N GLU A 17 -19.77 -0.77 -10.80
CA GLU A 17 -19.73 0.32 -11.79
C GLU A 17 -20.00 1.70 -11.17
N ASP A 18 -19.34 1.96 -10.03
CA ASP A 18 -19.44 3.20 -9.26
C ASP A 18 -20.87 3.52 -8.71
N GLN A 19 -21.71 2.48 -8.60
CA GLN A 19 -23.06 2.57 -8.05
C GLN A 19 -23.33 1.51 -6.98
N ILE A 20 -24.23 1.78 -6.08
CA ILE A 20 -24.75 0.81 -5.12
C ILE A 20 -26.02 0.19 -5.70
N VAL A 21 -25.99 -1.12 -5.92
CA VAL A 21 -27.09 -1.88 -6.50
C VAL A 21 -27.59 -2.93 -5.52
N SER A 22 -28.89 -3.26 -5.57
CA SER A 22 -29.53 -4.38 -4.86
C SER A 22 -29.89 -5.50 -5.85
N ASP A 23 -30.25 -6.67 -5.28
CA ASP A 23 -30.77 -7.81 -6.04
C ASP A 23 -29.84 -8.24 -7.19
N CYS A 24 -28.55 -8.21 -6.94
CA CYS A 24 -27.51 -8.60 -7.89
C CYS A 24 -26.55 -9.60 -7.24
N ALA A 25 -26.41 -10.77 -7.82
CA ALA A 25 -25.36 -11.73 -7.48
C ALA A 25 -24.22 -11.63 -8.50
N PHE A 26 -23.01 -12.01 -8.05
CA PHE A 26 -21.86 -12.21 -8.92
C PHE A 26 -21.28 -13.60 -8.71
N PHE A 27 -20.64 -14.11 -9.74
CA PHE A 27 -20.13 -15.49 -9.78
C PHE A 27 -18.69 -15.50 -10.27
N CYS A 28 -17.89 -16.41 -9.75
CA CYS A 28 -16.53 -16.66 -10.24
C CYS A 28 -16.36 -18.12 -10.68
N ASP A 29 -15.37 -18.34 -11.51
CA ASP A 29 -14.91 -19.65 -11.94
C ASP A 29 -14.01 -20.31 -10.87
N GLU A 30 -13.50 -21.52 -11.18
CA GLU A 30 -12.62 -22.29 -10.30
C GLU A 30 -11.28 -21.62 -10.03
N GLN A 31 -10.87 -20.65 -10.87
CA GLN A 31 -9.68 -19.83 -10.69
C GLN A 31 -9.95 -18.57 -9.86
N GLY A 32 -11.20 -18.36 -9.41
CA GLY A 32 -11.61 -17.19 -8.64
C GLY A 32 -11.70 -15.92 -9.47
N VAL A 33 -11.93 -16.04 -10.79
CA VAL A 33 -12.13 -14.91 -11.70
C VAL A 33 -13.63 -14.69 -11.91
N ILE A 34 -14.10 -13.45 -11.80
CA ILE A 34 -15.51 -13.11 -11.98
C ILE A 34 -15.94 -13.42 -13.41
N SER A 35 -16.91 -14.32 -13.54
CA SER A 35 -17.45 -14.80 -14.81
C SER A 35 -18.69 -14.02 -15.25
N ARG A 36 -19.54 -13.61 -14.32
CA ARG A 36 -20.81 -12.91 -14.61
C ARG A 36 -21.41 -12.25 -13.40
N PHE A 37 -22.31 -11.30 -13.68
CA PHE A 37 -23.30 -10.76 -12.72
C PHE A 37 -24.69 -11.19 -13.15
N SER A 38 -25.63 -11.33 -12.20
CA SER A 38 -26.99 -11.73 -12.52
C SER A 38 -28.02 -11.18 -11.52
N ARG A 39 -29.17 -10.80 -12.05
CA ARG A 39 -30.38 -10.44 -11.29
C ARG A 39 -31.51 -11.46 -11.50
N ASP A 40 -31.21 -12.54 -12.22
CA ASP A 40 -32.16 -13.58 -12.53
C ASP A 40 -32.48 -14.39 -11.23
N PRO A 41 -33.76 -14.57 -10.85
CA PRO A 41 -34.14 -15.33 -9.66
C PRO A 41 -33.56 -16.73 -9.58
N SER A 42 -33.41 -17.41 -10.74
CA SER A 42 -32.82 -18.75 -10.82
C SER A 42 -31.31 -18.74 -10.54
N ALA A 43 -30.61 -17.66 -10.86
CA ALA A 43 -29.20 -17.47 -10.54
C ALA A 43 -29.02 -17.03 -9.08
N LEU A 44 -29.84 -16.10 -8.61
CA LEU A 44 -29.84 -15.65 -7.20
C LEU A 44 -30.03 -16.84 -6.24
N ALA A 45 -30.92 -17.77 -6.57
CA ALA A 45 -31.16 -18.96 -5.75
C ALA A 45 -29.97 -19.93 -5.66
N LYS A 46 -28.96 -19.80 -6.54
CA LYS A 46 -27.73 -20.62 -6.55
C LYS A 46 -26.56 -19.94 -5.85
N ALA A 47 -26.67 -18.66 -5.54
CA ALA A 47 -25.61 -17.89 -4.89
C ALA A 47 -25.73 -17.95 -3.37
N ASP A 48 -24.62 -17.91 -2.66
CA ASP A 48 -24.57 -17.78 -1.20
C ASP A 48 -25.16 -16.44 -0.78
N ARG A 49 -26.22 -16.46 0.01
CA ARG A 49 -26.90 -15.23 0.45
C ARG A 49 -26.10 -14.55 1.57
N LEU A 50 -25.54 -13.40 1.30
CA LEU A 50 -24.88 -12.55 2.28
C LEU A 50 -25.90 -11.52 2.83
N LYS A 51 -26.65 -11.95 3.87
CA LYS A 51 -27.70 -11.13 4.48
C LYS A 51 -27.09 -9.99 5.29
N ARG A 52 -27.69 -8.81 5.19
CA ARG A 52 -27.22 -7.61 5.90
C ARG A 52 -25.75 -7.31 5.59
N ARG A 53 -25.35 -7.50 4.31
CA ARG A 53 -23.97 -7.22 3.84
C ARG A 53 -23.99 -6.24 2.68
N PHE A 54 -23.11 -5.26 2.77
CA PHE A 54 -22.72 -4.40 1.66
C PHE A 54 -21.36 -4.90 1.13
N VAL A 55 -21.33 -5.41 -0.09
CA VAL A 55 -20.11 -5.90 -0.73
C VAL A 55 -19.49 -4.79 -1.56
N ILE A 56 -18.19 -4.59 -1.34
CA ILE A 56 -17.34 -3.65 -2.05
C ILE A 56 -16.12 -4.37 -2.64
N PRO A 57 -15.44 -3.81 -3.66
CA PRO A 57 -14.13 -4.32 -4.09
C PRO A 57 -13.15 -4.37 -2.93
N GLY A 58 -12.23 -5.32 -2.98
CA GLY A 58 -11.12 -5.39 -2.03
C GLY A 58 -10.26 -4.14 -2.07
N LEU A 59 -9.86 -3.66 -0.89
CA LEU A 59 -9.04 -2.46 -0.76
C LEU A 59 -7.60 -2.75 -1.21
N VAL A 60 -6.95 -1.73 -1.78
CA VAL A 60 -5.60 -1.84 -2.34
C VAL A 60 -4.68 -0.83 -1.65
N ASN A 61 -3.78 -1.33 -0.82
CA ASN A 61 -2.75 -0.55 -0.13
C ASN A 61 -1.59 -0.27 -1.11
N GLY A 62 -1.46 0.97 -1.56
CA GLY A 62 -0.48 1.37 -2.58
C GLY A 62 0.97 1.42 -2.09
N HIS A 63 1.20 1.48 -0.76
CA HIS A 63 2.54 1.62 -0.19
C HIS A 63 2.63 1.09 1.24
N SER A 64 3.66 0.30 1.52
CA SER A 64 3.87 -0.40 2.80
C SER A 64 5.35 -0.74 3.02
N HIS A 65 5.78 -0.68 4.27
CA HIS A 65 7.05 -1.21 4.76
C HIS A 65 6.76 -2.18 5.93
N THR A 66 6.47 -3.44 5.64
CA THR A 66 5.99 -4.40 6.67
C THR A 66 6.91 -4.52 7.87
N PHE A 67 8.24 -4.47 7.69
CA PHE A 67 9.19 -4.60 8.80
C PHE A 67 9.06 -3.47 9.84
N GLN A 68 8.58 -2.29 9.46
CA GLN A 68 8.38 -1.17 10.37
C GLN A 68 7.25 -1.42 11.38
N ARG A 69 6.39 -2.43 11.14
CA ARG A 69 5.41 -2.86 12.15
C ARG A 69 6.07 -3.24 13.48
N ALA A 70 7.34 -3.66 13.45
CA ALA A 70 8.08 -4.02 14.65
C ALA A 70 8.37 -2.83 15.59
N ILE A 71 8.35 -1.60 15.10
CA ILE A 71 8.66 -0.39 15.88
C ILE A 71 7.43 0.41 16.32
N ARG A 72 6.22 0.00 15.94
CA ARG A 72 4.98 0.70 16.32
C ARG A 72 4.87 0.90 17.81
N GLY A 73 4.61 2.15 18.25
CA GLY A 73 4.51 2.53 19.67
C GLY A 73 5.85 2.60 20.41
N ARG A 74 6.99 2.41 19.73
CA ARG A 74 8.33 2.50 20.31
C ARG A 74 9.06 3.81 19.98
N THR A 75 8.45 4.62 19.13
CA THR A 75 9.02 5.87 18.64
C THR A 75 8.36 7.11 19.23
N GLU A 76 7.28 6.95 19.97
CA GLU A 76 6.50 8.04 20.61
C GLU A 76 7.12 8.49 21.95
N VAL A 77 8.44 8.61 21.98
CA VAL A 77 9.19 9.02 23.17
C VAL A 77 10.15 10.13 22.77
N ARG A 78 10.08 11.26 23.49
CA ARG A 78 11.00 12.37 23.25
C ARG A 78 12.44 11.92 23.47
N THR A 79 13.30 12.22 22.50
CA THR A 79 14.74 11.95 22.58
C THR A 79 15.48 13.12 23.27
N THR A 80 16.79 12.98 23.45
CA THR A 80 17.65 14.07 23.95
C THR A 80 18.00 15.08 22.84
N VAL A 81 17.64 14.79 21.59
CA VAL A 81 17.81 15.68 20.43
C VAL A 81 16.52 16.47 20.26
N GLU A 82 16.60 17.78 20.29
CA GLU A 82 15.44 18.65 20.07
C GLU A 82 15.64 19.53 18.82
N PRO A 83 14.61 19.64 17.97
CA PRO A 83 13.32 18.95 18.07
C PRO A 83 13.41 17.48 17.62
N ASP A 84 12.55 16.60 18.19
CA ASP A 84 12.31 15.29 17.61
C ASP A 84 11.62 15.44 16.26
N THR A 85 12.11 14.73 15.24
CA THR A 85 11.70 14.87 13.84
C THR A 85 11.71 13.50 13.16
N PHE A 86 11.30 13.45 11.89
CA PHE A 86 11.53 12.31 10.99
C PHE A 86 12.96 11.72 11.11
N TRP A 87 13.99 12.56 11.29
CA TRP A 87 15.38 12.10 11.33
C TRP A 87 15.70 11.30 12.60
N THR A 88 15.16 11.67 13.75
CA THR A 88 15.32 10.93 15.00
C THR A 88 14.55 9.61 14.98
N TRP A 89 13.34 9.60 14.41
CA TRP A 89 12.56 8.39 14.16
C TRP A 89 13.31 7.41 13.25
N ARG A 90 13.90 7.92 12.15
CA ARG A 90 14.63 7.11 11.18
C ARG A 90 15.83 6.37 11.80
N GLU A 91 16.56 6.97 12.72
CA GLU A 91 17.65 6.29 13.42
C GLU A 91 17.16 5.12 14.29
N LYS A 92 16.02 5.25 14.95
CA LYS A 92 15.37 4.15 15.68
C LYS A 92 14.93 3.03 14.74
N MET A 93 14.37 3.39 13.59
CA MET A 93 13.98 2.43 12.55
C MET A 93 15.20 1.65 12.04
N TYR A 94 16.32 2.30 11.76
CA TYR A 94 17.57 1.61 11.34
C TYR A 94 18.10 0.67 12.42
N SER A 95 18.08 1.09 13.68
CA SER A 95 18.49 0.24 14.80
C SER A 95 17.63 -1.02 14.91
N ALA A 96 16.33 -0.89 14.79
CA ALA A 96 15.41 -2.04 14.80
C ALA A 96 15.64 -2.95 13.58
N ALA A 97 15.74 -2.37 12.39
CA ALA A 97 16.00 -3.11 11.16
C ALA A 97 17.29 -3.93 11.22
N ALA A 98 18.36 -3.40 11.84
CA ALA A 98 19.64 -4.11 12.00
C ALA A 98 19.54 -5.34 12.91
N ARG A 99 18.58 -5.38 13.84
CA ARG A 99 18.39 -6.46 14.82
C ARG A 99 17.44 -7.58 14.38
N LEU A 100 16.67 -7.38 13.31
CA LEU A 100 15.70 -8.36 12.82
C LEU A 100 16.39 -9.49 12.07
N GLU A 101 16.18 -10.72 12.52
CA GLU A 101 16.60 -11.94 11.84
C GLU A 101 15.63 -12.31 10.69
N PRO A 102 16.03 -13.13 9.70
CA PRO A 102 15.17 -13.49 8.57
C PRO A 102 13.78 -14.02 8.97
N GLN A 103 13.70 -14.91 9.96
CA GLN A 103 12.42 -15.43 10.45
C GLN A 103 11.57 -14.39 11.17
N GLU A 104 12.19 -13.36 11.71
CA GLU A 104 11.50 -12.26 12.37
C GLU A 104 10.98 -11.24 11.37
N ILE A 105 11.68 -11.05 10.24
CA ILE A 105 11.16 -10.29 9.10
C ILE A 105 9.91 -10.97 8.54
N TYR A 106 9.93 -12.31 8.38
CA TYR A 106 8.76 -13.08 8.00
C TYR A 106 7.60 -12.93 9.02
N ALA A 107 7.87 -13.08 10.32
CA ALA A 107 6.85 -12.97 11.36
C ALA A 107 6.26 -11.55 11.43
N THR A 108 7.09 -10.52 11.23
CA THR A 108 6.65 -9.11 11.20
C THR A 108 5.78 -8.83 9.99
N ALA A 109 6.17 -9.34 8.81
CA ALA A 109 5.39 -9.21 7.59
C ALA A 109 4.03 -9.92 7.73
N ARG A 110 3.99 -11.16 8.28
CA ARG A 110 2.73 -11.85 8.57
C ARG A 110 1.80 -11.02 9.47
N MET A 111 2.36 -10.38 10.51
CA MET A 111 1.56 -9.55 11.41
C MET A 111 0.99 -8.31 10.70
N ALA A 112 1.78 -7.61 9.90
CA ALA A 112 1.31 -6.47 9.12
C ALA A 112 0.23 -6.90 8.11
N PHE A 113 0.46 -7.99 7.38
CA PHE A 113 -0.50 -8.52 6.41
C PHE A 113 -1.79 -9.03 7.07
N LEU A 114 -1.71 -9.65 8.25
CA LEU A 114 -2.89 -10.01 9.04
C LEU A 114 -3.74 -8.77 9.37
N GLU A 115 -3.12 -7.70 9.85
CA GLU A 115 -3.84 -6.44 10.13
C GLU A 115 -4.48 -5.85 8.86
N MET A 116 -3.78 -5.94 7.71
CA MET A 116 -4.29 -5.50 6.41
C MET A 116 -5.55 -6.27 6.01
N VAL A 117 -5.51 -7.60 6.00
CA VAL A 117 -6.70 -8.38 5.60
C VAL A 117 -7.86 -8.19 6.57
N LEU A 118 -7.59 -8.05 7.87
CA LEU A 118 -8.62 -7.74 8.86
C LEU A 118 -9.24 -6.34 8.70
N SER A 119 -8.60 -5.41 7.97
CA SER A 119 -9.14 -4.09 7.62
C SER A 119 -9.69 -4.02 6.18
N GLY A 120 -9.83 -5.17 5.49
CA GLY A 120 -10.40 -5.24 4.15
C GLY A 120 -9.40 -5.06 3.00
N ILE A 121 -8.11 -4.96 3.29
CA ILE A 121 -7.07 -4.84 2.26
C ILE A 121 -6.80 -6.24 1.68
N THR A 122 -6.99 -6.39 0.38
CA THR A 122 -6.79 -7.65 -0.35
C THR A 122 -5.50 -7.67 -1.16
N THR A 123 -4.92 -6.47 -1.41
CA THR A 123 -3.72 -6.30 -2.21
C THR A 123 -2.84 -5.22 -1.61
N VAL A 124 -1.52 -5.43 -1.60
CA VAL A 124 -0.54 -4.48 -1.06
C VAL A 124 0.66 -4.30 -1.97
N GLY A 125 1.11 -3.05 -2.10
CA GLY A 125 2.41 -2.66 -2.65
C GLY A 125 3.44 -2.61 -1.53
N GLU A 126 4.25 -3.64 -1.40
CA GLU A 126 5.29 -3.72 -0.36
C GLU A 126 6.62 -3.18 -0.88
N PHE A 127 7.00 -2.01 -0.38
CA PHE A 127 8.25 -1.34 -0.72
C PHE A 127 9.40 -1.94 0.11
N HIS A 128 10.03 -2.98 -0.44
CA HIS A 128 10.98 -3.84 0.27
C HIS A 128 12.42 -3.42 0.06
N TYR A 129 13.11 -2.95 1.11
CA TYR A 129 14.52 -2.52 1.04
C TYR A 129 15.47 -3.21 2.03
N LEU A 130 15.05 -4.28 2.71
CA LEU A 130 15.93 -5.15 3.48
C LEU A 130 16.48 -6.25 2.56
N HIS A 131 17.75 -6.19 2.19
CA HIS A 131 18.33 -7.15 1.24
C HIS A 131 19.43 -8.02 1.84
N HIS A 132 20.19 -7.45 2.77
CA HIS A 132 21.46 -8.03 3.24
C HIS A 132 21.40 -8.40 4.72
N GLN A 133 22.45 -9.07 5.20
CA GLN A 133 22.71 -9.31 6.62
C GLN A 133 22.92 -7.97 7.35
N ALA A 134 22.95 -8.00 8.68
CA ALA A 134 23.07 -6.79 9.50
C ALA A 134 24.36 -5.98 9.19
N ASP A 135 25.43 -6.65 8.82
CA ASP A 135 26.72 -6.04 8.44
C ASP A 135 26.80 -5.59 6.98
N GLY A 136 25.73 -5.80 6.20
CA GLY A 136 25.65 -5.46 4.77
C GLY A 136 26.16 -6.54 3.84
N THR A 137 26.64 -7.69 4.35
CA THR A 137 27.04 -8.81 3.48
C THR A 137 25.79 -9.47 2.86
N PRO A 138 25.82 -9.83 1.57
CA PRO A 138 24.67 -10.49 0.96
C PRO A 138 24.45 -11.89 1.56
N TYR A 139 23.20 -12.33 1.62
CA TYR A 139 22.89 -13.74 1.85
C TYR A 139 23.33 -14.58 0.63
N PRO A 140 23.56 -15.90 0.81
CA PRO A 140 23.81 -16.80 -0.33
C PRO A 140 22.69 -16.72 -1.40
N ASP A 141 21.43 -16.68 -0.97
CA ASP A 141 20.31 -16.24 -1.80
C ASP A 141 20.08 -14.72 -1.56
N ARG A 142 20.44 -13.92 -2.54
CA ARG A 142 20.38 -12.45 -2.44
C ARG A 142 18.95 -11.90 -2.32
N ASN A 143 17.93 -12.72 -2.64
CA ASN A 143 16.52 -12.41 -2.51
C ASN A 143 15.85 -13.10 -1.32
N LEU A 144 16.63 -13.71 -0.39
CA LEU A 144 16.09 -14.44 0.76
C LEU A 144 15.00 -13.65 1.49
N LEU A 145 15.27 -12.40 1.85
CA LEU A 145 14.33 -11.60 2.64
C LEU A 145 13.08 -11.21 1.83
N ALA A 146 13.23 -10.90 0.54
CA ALA A 146 12.10 -10.66 -0.36
C ALA A 146 11.20 -11.90 -0.50
N LYS A 147 11.79 -13.09 -0.64
CA LYS A 147 11.07 -14.37 -0.71
C LYS A 147 10.32 -14.67 0.59
N LEU A 148 10.88 -14.35 1.74
CA LEU A 148 10.22 -14.51 3.04
C LEU A 148 9.02 -13.56 3.19
N VAL A 149 9.10 -12.33 2.70
CA VAL A 149 7.95 -11.41 2.68
C VAL A 149 6.85 -11.92 1.74
N ILE A 150 7.20 -12.41 0.55
CA ILE A 150 6.24 -13.04 -0.38
C ILE A 150 5.59 -14.28 0.27
N GLN A 151 6.38 -15.11 0.96
CA GLN A 151 5.85 -16.26 1.68
C GLN A 151 4.87 -15.84 2.79
N ALA A 152 5.19 -14.78 3.53
CA ALA A 152 4.30 -14.22 4.56
C ALA A 152 2.96 -13.75 3.96
N ALA A 153 2.99 -13.10 2.78
CA ALA A 153 1.77 -12.70 2.06
C ALA A 153 0.92 -13.90 1.64
N ARG A 154 1.55 -14.98 1.13
CA ARG A 154 0.86 -16.23 0.76
C ARG A 154 0.19 -16.88 1.96
N ASP A 155 0.90 -16.99 3.08
CA ASP A 155 0.41 -17.67 4.28
C ASP A 155 -0.75 -16.92 4.94
N VAL A 156 -0.81 -15.59 4.76
CA VAL A 156 -1.95 -14.77 5.18
C VAL A 156 -3.06 -14.74 4.11
N GLY A 157 -2.72 -14.98 2.84
CA GLY A 157 -3.68 -14.95 1.73
C GLY A 157 -3.90 -13.57 1.13
N ILE A 158 -2.99 -12.59 1.33
CA ILE A 158 -3.04 -11.27 0.72
C ILE A 158 -2.20 -11.23 -0.55
N ARG A 159 -2.72 -10.64 -1.63
CA ARG A 159 -1.96 -10.41 -2.87
C ARG A 159 -0.87 -9.37 -2.65
N VAL A 160 0.33 -9.58 -3.20
CA VAL A 160 1.44 -8.65 -3.03
C VAL A 160 2.05 -8.21 -4.36
N ALA A 161 2.25 -6.90 -4.51
CA ALA A 161 3.19 -6.32 -5.45
C ALA A 161 4.48 -6.00 -4.67
N LEU A 162 5.50 -6.84 -4.81
CA LEU A 162 6.77 -6.61 -4.14
C LEU A 162 7.59 -5.62 -4.97
N LEU A 163 7.77 -4.42 -4.43
CA LEU A 163 8.52 -3.33 -5.02
C LEU A 163 9.95 -3.39 -4.47
N ARG A 164 10.85 -4.05 -5.22
CA ARG A 164 12.23 -4.20 -4.78
C ARG A 164 12.92 -2.84 -4.81
N ALA A 165 13.42 -2.38 -3.65
CA ALA A 165 13.95 -1.03 -3.52
C ALA A 165 15.45 -0.97 -3.77
N ALA A 166 15.87 0.03 -4.55
CA ALA A 166 17.28 0.37 -4.75
C ALA A 166 17.72 1.43 -3.73
N TYR A 167 18.91 1.22 -3.14
CA TYR A 167 19.50 2.11 -2.15
C TYR A 167 21.02 2.06 -2.28
N SER A 168 21.74 3.19 -2.37
CA SER A 168 23.21 3.18 -2.55
C SER A 168 23.97 4.22 -1.74
N ARG A 169 23.31 5.25 -1.14
CA ARG A 169 23.96 6.32 -0.37
C ARG A 169 23.12 6.77 0.82
N ALA A 170 23.75 7.39 1.83
CA ALA A 170 23.09 7.82 3.07
C ALA A 170 22.31 9.15 2.93
N GLY A 171 22.56 9.89 1.89
CA GLY A 171 21.98 11.21 1.60
C GLY A 171 22.67 11.83 0.41
N PHE A 172 22.22 13.01 0.00
CA PHE A 172 22.84 13.74 -1.10
C PHE A 172 24.36 13.92 -0.86
N LYS A 173 25.19 13.41 -1.81
CA LYS A 173 26.67 13.40 -1.73
C LYS A 173 27.26 12.81 -0.43
N ARG A 174 26.51 11.94 0.26
CA ARG A 174 26.95 11.26 1.49
C ARG A 174 27.16 9.77 1.26
N ALA A 175 28.31 9.26 1.70
CA ALA A 175 28.55 7.83 1.72
C ALA A 175 27.54 7.09 2.63
N PRO A 176 27.26 5.79 2.40
CA PRO A 176 26.45 4.98 3.29
C PRO A 176 26.97 5.01 4.73
N ASN A 177 26.03 4.98 5.69
CA ASN A 177 26.38 4.80 7.10
C ASN A 177 26.11 3.34 7.54
N PRO A 178 26.69 2.88 8.65
CA PRO A 178 26.54 1.49 9.11
C PRO A 178 25.06 1.08 9.34
N GLY A 179 24.20 2.00 9.78
CA GLY A 179 22.77 1.72 10.01
C GLY A 179 22.00 1.39 8.73
N GLN A 180 22.56 1.72 7.56
CA GLN A 180 21.94 1.48 6.25
C GLN A 180 22.55 0.26 5.52
N ALA A 181 23.50 -0.43 6.11
CA ALA A 181 24.25 -1.51 5.45
C ALA A 181 23.33 -2.58 4.83
N ARG A 182 22.23 -2.93 5.50
CA ARG A 182 21.27 -3.93 5.01
C ARG A 182 20.52 -3.55 3.73
N PHE A 183 20.49 -2.26 3.38
CA PHE A 183 19.72 -1.72 2.25
C PHE A 183 20.58 -1.55 1.00
N ILE A 184 21.89 -1.41 1.19
CA ILE A 184 22.81 -0.90 0.16
C ILE A 184 23.12 -1.95 -0.91
N THR A 185 22.72 -1.63 -2.14
CA THR A 185 23.20 -2.28 -3.36
C THR A 185 23.90 -1.21 -4.20
N PRO A 186 25.24 -1.12 -4.17
CA PRO A 186 25.97 0.03 -4.72
C PRO A 186 25.83 0.19 -6.24
N ARG A 187 25.61 -0.91 -6.98
CA ARG A 187 25.61 -0.96 -8.45
C ARG A 187 24.22 -1.29 -8.98
N SER A 188 23.76 -0.51 -9.96
CA SER A 188 22.44 -0.70 -10.59
C SER A 188 22.33 -2.00 -11.38
N ASP A 189 23.42 -2.46 -12.02
CA ASP A 189 23.43 -3.74 -12.74
C ASP A 189 23.24 -4.93 -11.80
N VAL A 190 23.85 -4.92 -10.61
CA VAL A 190 23.65 -5.95 -9.58
C VAL A 190 22.21 -5.92 -9.06
N PHE A 191 21.65 -4.73 -8.83
CA PHE A 191 20.25 -4.57 -8.42
C PHE A 191 19.29 -5.15 -9.46
N ILE A 192 19.52 -4.86 -10.75
CA ILE A 192 18.72 -5.37 -11.86
C ILE A 192 18.85 -6.90 -11.95
N GLN A 193 20.07 -7.45 -11.84
CA GLN A 193 20.29 -8.89 -11.86
C GLN A 193 19.57 -9.61 -10.71
N ASP A 194 19.62 -9.06 -9.49
CA ASP A 194 18.91 -9.61 -8.35
C ASP A 194 17.36 -9.54 -8.55
N THR A 195 16.89 -8.48 -9.20
CA THR A 195 15.45 -8.33 -9.52
C THR A 195 15.01 -9.36 -10.57
N GLU A 196 15.81 -9.61 -11.61
CA GLU A 196 15.55 -10.67 -12.59
C GLU A 196 15.47 -12.04 -11.92
N ALA A 197 16.44 -12.37 -11.05
CA ALA A 197 16.43 -13.63 -10.31
C ALA A 197 15.16 -13.78 -9.41
N LEU A 198 14.60 -12.68 -8.93
CA LEU A 198 13.34 -12.73 -8.20
C LEU A 198 12.14 -13.00 -9.12
N PHE A 199 12.10 -12.42 -10.33
CA PHE A 199 11.10 -12.76 -11.35
C PHE A 199 11.14 -14.24 -11.71
N ASP A 200 12.34 -14.77 -12.00
CA ASP A 200 12.52 -16.18 -12.35
C ASP A 200 12.01 -17.09 -11.24
N TRP A 201 12.29 -16.74 -9.98
CA TRP A 201 11.80 -17.51 -8.85
C TRP A 201 10.28 -17.46 -8.72
N VAL A 202 9.64 -16.29 -8.87
CA VAL A 202 8.18 -16.14 -8.82
C VAL A 202 7.50 -16.99 -9.91
N GLU A 203 8.09 -17.03 -11.11
CA GLU A 203 7.58 -17.84 -12.23
C GLU A 203 7.76 -19.34 -11.95
N GLN A 204 8.94 -19.78 -11.48
CA GLN A 204 9.24 -21.16 -11.13
C GLN A 204 8.33 -21.70 -10.03
N GLU A 205 7.97 -20.88 -9.05
CA GLU A 205 7.04 -21.23 -7.98
C GLU A 205 5.55 -21.15 -8.39
N GLY A 206 5.26 -20.72 -9.62
CA GLY A 206 3.89 -20.58 -10.12
C GLY A 206 3.08 -19.49 -9.42
N LEU A 207 3.72 -18.40 -8.98
CA LEU A 207 3.11 -17.36 -8.15
C LEU A 207 2.60 -16.16 -8.93
N THR A 208 2.72 -16.13 -10.24
CA THR A 208 2.45 -14.97 -11.10
C THR A 208 1.02 -14.41 -10.99
N ASN A 209 0.04 -15.23 -10.58
CA ASN A 209 -1.34 -14.78 -10.34
C ASN A 209 -1.54 -14.09 -8.98
N PHE A 210 -0.56 -14.23 -8.09
CA PHE A 210 -0.65 -13.76 -6.70
C PHE A 210 0.41 -12.71 -6.35
N VAL A 211 1.55 -12.77 -7.03
CA VAL A 211 2.71 -11.90 -6.81
C VAL A 211 3.00 -11.11 -8.06
N ASN A 212 3.06 -9.78 -7.95
CA ASN A 212 3.65 -8.91 -8.95
C ASN A 212 5.01 -8.40 -8.45
N ILE A 213 5.92 -8.12 -9.36
CA ILE A 213 7.22 -7.52 -9.04
C ILE A 213 7.30 -6.14 -9.68
N GLY A 214 7.73 -5.17 -8.89
CA GLY A 214 8.08 -3.84 -9.35
C GLY A 214 9.45 -3.42 -8.84
N VAL A 215 9.85 -2.22 -9.17
CA VAL A 215 11.10 -1.63 -8.68
C VAL A 215 10.83 -0.31 -7.98
N ALA A 216 11.68 -0.01 -7.01
CA ALA A 216 11.55 1.21 -6.24
C ALA A 216 12.91 1.88 -6.06
N PRO A 217 13.36 2.77 -6.97
CA PRO A 217 14.44 3.68 -6.65
C PRO A 217 14.02 4.51 -5.44
N HIS A 218 14.63 4.25 -4.28
CA HIS A 218 14.09 4.71 -2.99
C HIS A 218 13.75 6.22 -2.98
N SER A 219 14.70 7.05 -3.33
CA SER A 219 14.58 8.53 -3.40
C SER A 219 15.87 9.12 -3.94
N PHE A 220 15.88 10.40 -4.32
CA PHE A 220 17.13 11.09 -4.66
C PHE A 220 18.09 11.25 -3.46
N ARG A 221 17.57 11.17 -2.24
CA ARG A 221 18.42 11.07 -1.02
C ARG A 221 19.28 9.80 -1.03
N ALA A 222 18.71 8.70 -1.50
CA ALA A 222 19.30 7.36 -1.44
C ALA A 222 20.05 6.94 -2.71
N LEU A 223 19.83 7.61 -3.83
CA LEU A 223 20.37 7.24 -5.13
C LEU A 223 20.88 8.45 -5.92
N PRO A 224 22.00 8.31 -6.64
CA PRO A 224 22.37 9.28 -7.67
C PRO A 224 21.48 9.10 -8.91
N ILE A 225 21.37 10.16 -9.71
CA ILE A 225 20.44 10.22 -10.86
C ILE A 225 20.71 9.12 -11.89
N GLU A 226 21.97 8.76 -12.14
CA GLU A 226 22.37 7.72 -13.09
C GLU A 226 21.81 6.34 -12.69
N TYR A 227 21.75 6.09 -11.38
CA TYR A 227 21.15 4.85 -10.86
C TYR A 227 19.63 4.86 -11.10
N VAL A 228 18.97 5.98 -10.82
CA VAL A 228 17.52 6.13 -11.05
C VAL A 228 17.18 5.94 -12.52
N ARG A 229 17.97 6.53 -13.45
CA ARG A 229 17.83 6.34 -14.91
C ARG A 229 17.96 4.87 -15.30
N ALA A 230 18.96 4.15 -14.76
CA ALA A 230 19.16 2.74 -15.06
C ALA A 230 17.99 1.88 -14.61
N VAL A 231 17.50 2.06 -13.38
CA VAL A 231 16.32 1.34 -12.85
C VAL A 231 15.05 1.69 -13.65
N ARG A 232 14.87 2.96 -14.01
CA ARG A 232 13.75 3.40 -14.83
C ARG A 232 13.77 2.79 -16.24
N GLY A 233 14.95 2.75 -16.86
CA GLY A 233 15.15 2.13 -18.18
C GLY A 233 14.80 0.64 -18.16
N TYR A 234 15.25 -0.07 -17.14
CA TYR A 234 14.91 -1.48 -16.91
C TYR A 234 13.39 -1.67 -16.72
N ALA A 235 12.76 -0.87 -15.87
CA ALA A 235 11.34 -0.97 -15.61
C ALA A 235 10.50 -0.74 -16.87
N ASN A 236 10.90 0.21 -17.73
CA ASN A 236 10.24 0.44 -19.03
C ASN A 236 10.32 -0.77 -19.96
N GLN A 237 11.48 -1.41 -20.05
CA GLN A 237 11.67 -2.60 -20.89
C GLN A 237 10.80 -3.76 -20.40
N ARG A 238 10.65 -3.91 -19.08
CA ARG A 238 9.83 -4.95 -18.46
C ARG A 238 8.34 -4.60 -18.39
N GLY A 239 7.95 -3.33 -18.53
CA GLY A 239 6.56 -2.88 -18.39
C GLY A 239 6.04 -2.94 -16.95
N ILE A 240 6.91 -2.80 -15.94
CA ILE A 240 6.62 -2.94 -14.50
C ILE A 240 6.45 -1.59 -13.79
N PRO A 241 5.76 -1.55 -12.62
CA PRO A 241 5.60 -0.33 -11.84
C PRO A 241 6.92 0.16 -11.23
N VAL A 242 7.02 1.48 -11.11
CA VAL A 242 8.14 2.19 -10.46
C VAL A 242 7.58 3.06 -9.35
N HIS A 243 8.01 2.84 -8.11
CA HIS A 243 7.64 3.66 -6.96
C HIS A 243 8.86 4.38 -6.38
N MET A 244 8.68 5.61 -5.91
CA MET A 244 9.76 6.41 -5.35
C MET A 244 9.22 7.41 -4.31
N HIS A 245 9.90 7.54 -3.16
CA HIS A 245 9.63 8.62 -2.21
C HIS A 245 10.07 9.96 -2.81
N VAL A 246 9.19 10.93 -2.84
CA VAL A 246 9.38 12.22 -3.51
C VAL A 246 8.88 13.35 -2.64
N ALA A 247 9.72 14.33 -2.37
CA ALA A 247 9.33 15.56 -1.67
C ALA A 247 8.61 15.32 -0.33
N GLU A 248 9.09 14.34 0.44
CA GLU A 248 8.55 13.95 1.73
C GLU A 248 8.92 14.98 2.82
N GLN A 249 10.18 15.47 2.81
CA GLN A 249 10.73 16.36 3.82
C GLN A 249 11.22 17.68 3.22
N PRO A 250 11.06 18.84 3.90
CA PRO A 250 11.61 20.12 3.43
C PRO A 250 13.12 20.04 3.14
N ALA A 251 13.87 19.36 4.01
CA ALA A 251 15.32 19.18 3.82
C ALA A 251 15.68 18.40 2.55
N GLU A 252 14.79 17.54 2.05
CA GLU A 252 14.98 16.86 0.76
C GLU A 252 14.97 17.85 -0.39
N ILE A 253 14.04 18.80 -0.38
CA ILE A 253 13.92 19.83 -1.40
C ILE A 253 15.19 20.68 -1.43
N GLU A 254 15.61 21.20 -0.27
CA GLU A 254 16.81 22.02 -0.13
C GLU A 254 18.07 21.31 -0.63
N GLN A 255 18.24 20.03 -0.23
CA GLN A 255 19.41 19.24 -0.62
C GLN A 255 19.38 18.85 -2.10
N CYS A 256 18.20 18.58 -2.68
CA CYS A 256 18.04 18.34 -4.10
C CYS A 256 18.42 19.59 -4.92
N HIS A 257 17.93 20.74 -4.51
CA HIS A 257 18.34 22.01 -5.12
C HIS A 257 19.84 22.26 -5.03
N ALA A 258 20.47 21.98 -3.89
CA ALA A 258 21.91 22.17 -3.70
C ALA A 258 22.76 21.21 -4.57
N GLU A 259 22.27 19.99 -4.86
CA GLU A 259 23.00 19.03 -5.70
C GLU A 259 22.70 19.18 -7.19
N HIS A 260 21.44 19.44 -7.55
CA HIS A 260 20.93 19.35 -8.93
C HIS A 260 20.41 20.69 -9.48
N GLY A 261 20.25 21.73 -8.64
CA GLY A 261 19.64 23.01 -9.05
C GLY A 261 18.14 22.91 -9.31
N ARG A 262 17.49 21.85 -8.89
CA ARG A 262 16.08 21.52 -9.15
C ARG A 262 15.42 20.93 -7.91
N SER A 263 14.09 21.03 -7.85
CA SER A 263 13.29 20.23 -6.92
C SER A 263 13.25 18.75 -7.34
N PRO A 264 12.85 17.84 -6.47
CA PRO A 264 12.71 16.42 -6.83
C PRO A 264 11.74 16.17 -7.98
N VAL A 265 10.59 16.85 -8.03
CA VAL A 265 9.59 16.67 -9.09
C VAL A 265 10.07 17.26 -10.42
N ASP A 266 10.66 18.46 -10.40
CA ASP A 266 11.25 19.07 -11.60
C ASP A 266 12.35 18.17 -12.19
N LEU A 267 13.21 17.61 -11.32
CA LEU A 267 14.27 16.71 -11.74
C LEU A 267 13.71 15.43 -12.37
N LEU A 268 12.67 14.83 -11.77
CA LEU A 268 11.99 13.65 -12.35
C LEU A 268 11.37 13.97 -13.71
N HIS A 269 10.82 15.16 -13.87
CA HIS A 269 10.23 15.60 -15.13
C HIS A 269 11.29 15.85 -16.21
N GLU A 270 12.35 16.60 -15.92
CA GLU A 270 13.46 16.88 -16.86
C GLU A 270 14.17 15.61 -17.32
N GLU A 271 14.24 14.60 -16.44
CA GLU A 271 14.84 13.28 -16.71
C GLU A 271 13.89 12.28 -17.37
N GLU A 272 12.68 12.71 -17.74
CA GLU A 272 11.66 11.88 -18.40
C GLU A 272 11.30 10.60 -17.60
N ILE A 273 11.42 10.67 -16.25
CA ILE A 273 11.16 9.53 -15.36
C ILE A 273 9.65 9.37 -15.11
N LEU A 274 8.92 10.47 -15.04
CA LEU A 274 7.48 10.49 -14.80
C LEU A 274 6.70 9.78 -15.91
N SER A 275 5.76 8.94 -15.55
CA SER A 275 4.88 8.22 -16.48
C SER A 275 3.67 7.62 -15.78
N GLU A 276 2.74 7.04 -16.51
CA GLU A 276 1.57 6.35 -15.95
C GLU A 276 1.89 5.13 -15.06
N ARG A 277 3.12 4.57 -15.16
CA ARG A 277 3.61 3.49 -14.29
C ARG A 277 4.49 3.99 -13.16
N PHE A 278 4.67 5.29 -13.03
CA PHE A 278 5.43 5.90 -11.93
C PHE A 278 4.48 6.31 -10.81
N THR A 279 4.85 5.98 -9.57
CA THR A 279 4.15 6.43 -8.36
C THR A 279 5.09 7.25 -7.50
N ALA A 280 4.73 8.52 -7.30
CA ALA A 280 5.38 9.40 -6.34
C ALA A 280 4.76 9.18 -4.96
N ILE A 281 5.55 8.67 -3.99
CA ILE A 281 5.10 8.45 -2.63
C ILE A 281 5.26 9.75 -1.85
N HIS A 282 4.24 10.12 -1.09
CA HIS A 282 4.04 11.34 -0.33
C HIS A 282 3.78 12.56 -1.22
N ALA A 283 4.78 13.12 -1.89
CA ALA A 283 4.65 14.36 -2.66
C ALA A 283 4.00 15.50 -1.83
N ILE A 284 4.47 15.69 -0.59
CA ILE A 284 3.92 16.64 0.38
C ILE A 284 4.38 18.06 0.06
N HIS A 285 5.70 18.23 -0.06
CA HIS A 285 6.33 19.54 -0.23
C HIS A 285 6.51 19.88 -1.71
N ILE A 286 5.41 19.88 -2.46
CA ILE A 286 5.37 20.24 -3.87
C ILE A 286 4.63 21.57 -4.06
N SER A 287 4.99 22.28 -5.12
CA SER A 287 4.28 23.46 -5.59
C SER A 287 3.07 23.09 -6.45
N GLU A 288 2.19 24.06 -6.70
CA GLU A 288 1.07 23.89 -7.62
C GLU A 288 1.55 23.55 -9.06
N ALA A 289 2.66 24.15 -9.50
CA ALA A 289 3.24 23.83 -10.80
C ALA A 289 3.75 22.39 -10.88
N GLU A 290 4.39 21.87 -9.82
CA GLU A 290 4.82 20.48 -9.74
C GLU A 290 3.64 19.51 -9.69
N SER A 291 2.54 19.87 -9.04
CA SER A 291 1.31 19.07 -9.05
C SER A 291 0.74 18.94 -10.46
N GLN A 292 0.84 19.98 -11.29
CA GLN A 292 0.46 19.93 -12.71
C GLN A 292 1.38 19.02 -13.53
N LEU A 293 2.69 19.01 -13.27
CA LEU A 293 3.62 18.08 -13.92
C LEU A 293 3.27 16.63 -13.62
N LEU A 294 3.02 16.30 -12.35
CA LEU A 294 2.60 14.97 -11.92
C LEU A 294 1.29 14.55 -12.60
N ALA A 295 0.29 15.42 -12.60
CA ALA A 295 -1.01 15.13 -13.22
C ALA A 295 -0.90 14.91 -14.73
N ARG A 296 -0.20 15.81 -15.46
CA ARG A 296 -0.01 15.71 -16.93
C ARG A 296 0.77 14.47 -17.34
N SER A 297 1.71 14.01 -16.51
CA SER A 297 2.47 12.78 -16.71
C SER A 297 1.65 11.52 -16.41
N LYS A 298 0.42 11.68 -15.93
CA LYS A 298 -0.49 10.59 -15.51
C LYS A 298 0.09 9.69 -14.41
N CYS A 299 1.08 10.18 -13.66
CA CYS A 299 1.59 9.47 -12.51
C CYS A 299 0.51 9.32 -11.42
N THR A 300 0.71 8.37 -10.54
CA THR A 300 -0.06 8.28 -9.28
C THR A 300 0.76 8.94 -8.17
N VAL A 301 0.11 9.72 -7.31
CA VAL A 301 0.66 10.11 -6.01
C VAL A 301 0.09 9.15 -4.96
N CYS A 302 0.95 8.52 -4.17
CA CYS A 302 0.51 7.68 -3.06
C CYS A 302 0.63 8.47 -1.76
N ALA A 303 -0.49 8.95 -1.24
CA ALA A 303 -0.56 9.60 0.06
C ALA A 303 -0.61 8.57 1.19
N CYS A 304 0.04 8.85 2.31
CA CYS A 304 0.10 7.99 3.48
C CYS A 304 -0.29 8.75 4.76
N PRO A 305 -1.55 9.27 4.85
CA PRO A 305 -1.94 10.26 5.84
C PRO A 305 -1.72 9.86 7.31
N THR A 306 -1.87 8.59 7.67
CA THR A 306 -1.59 8.11 9.03
C THR A 306 -0.11 8.20 9.38
N SER A 307 0.77 7.84 8.45
CA SER A 307 2.23 7.97 8.60
C SER A 307 2.69 9.43 8.58
N GLU A 308 2.24 10.19 7.59
CA GLU A 308 2.60 11.59 7.39
C GLU A 308 2.25 12.43 8.63
N ARG A 309 1.07 12.17 9.23
CA ARG A 309 0.65 12.75 10.49
C ARG A 309 1.56 12.34 11.66
N ASN A 310 1.88 11.04 11.75
CA ASN A 310 2.69 10.50 12.85
C ASN A 310 4.13 11.02 12.82
N LEU A 311 4.70 11.17 11.62
CA LEU A 311 6.07 11.63 11.41
C LEU A 311 6.19 13.17 11.34
N ALA A 312 5.06 13.87 11.41
CA ALA A 312 4.96 15.33 11.27
C ALA A 312 5.52 15.85 9.93
N ASP A 313 5.30 15.09 8.86
CA ASP A 313 5.82 15.38 7.52
C ASP A 313 5.03 16.51 6.86
N GLY A 314 3.74 16.63 7.16
CA GLY A 314 2.81 17.60 6.57
C GLY A 314 1.58 16.89 5.98
N ALA A 315 0.95 17.53 5.00
CA ALA A 315 -0.20 16.97 4.30
C ALA A 315 -0.06 17.14 2.79
N VAL A 316 -0.35 16.08 2.06
CA VAL A 316 -0.35 16.09 0.59
C VAL A 316 -1.33 17.15 0.07
N PRO A 317 -0.92 18.05 -0.86
CA PRO A 317 -1.82 19.04 -1.46
C PRO A 317 -2.76 18.40 -2.51
N ALA A 318 -3.53 17.41 -2.08
CA ALA A 318 -4.37 16.57 -2.91
C ALA A 318 -5.39 17.38 -3.75
N HIS A 319 -5.85 18.52 -3.24
CA HIS A 319 -6.76 19.41 -3.96
C HIS A 319 -6.15 20.04 -5.22
N TRP A 320 -4.82 20.31 -5.26
CA TRP A 320 -4.15 20.76 -6.47
C TRP A 320 -4.08 19.62 -7.50
N LEU A 321 -3.67 18.42 -7.04
CA LEU A 321 -3.57 17.24 -7.91
C LEU A 321 -4.93 16.89 -8.55
N LEU A 322 -5.99 16.81 -7.74
CA LEU A 322 -7.34 16.44 -8.24
C LEU A 322 -7.93 17.49 -9.17
N ARG A 323 -7.66 18.78 -8.97
CA ARG A 323 -8.08 19.85 -9.85
C ARG A 323 -7.50 19.69 -11.27
N GLU A 324 -6.29 19.20 -11.37
CA GLU A 324 -5.59 18.94 -12.64
C GLU A 324 -5.86 17.53 -13.21
N GLY A 325 -6.78 16.76 -12.62
CA GLY A 325 -7.09 15.39 -13.04
C GLY A 325 -6.04 14.35 -12.62
N GLY A 326 -5.19 14.69 -11.66
CA GLY A 326 -4.18 13.78 -11.11
C GLY A 326 -4.79 12.60 -10.36
N GLN A 327 -4.01 11.53 -10.23
CA GLN A 327 -4.42 10.29 -9.58
C GLN A 327 -3.78 10.19 -8.19
N ILE A 328 -4.57 9.83 -7.20
CA ILE A 328 -4.11 9.64 -5.82
C ILE A 328 -4.51 8.25 -5.35
N SER A 329 -3.56 7.49 -4.84
CA SER A 329 -3.76 6.25 -4.09
C SER A 329 -3.40 6.46 -2.61
N LEU A 330 -3.74 5.50 -1.76
CA LEU A 330 -3.44 5.53 -0.34
C LEU A 330 -2.52 4.39 0.06
N GLY A 331 -1.71 4.62 1.10
CA GLY A 331 -0.78 3.64 1.64
C GLY A 331 -0.66 3.71 3.16
N SER A 332 -0.44 2.56 3.82
CA SER A 332 -0.22 2.46 5.27
C SER A 332 1.20 2.78 5.71
N ASP A 333 2.14 2.79 4.77
CA ASP A 333 3.55 3.15 4.90
C ASP A 333 4.24 2.56 6.14
N SER A 334 4.43 3.33 7.22
CA SER A 334 5.17 2.94 8.43
C SER A 334 4.41 1.98 9.37
N GLN A 335 3.21 1.60 9.03
CA GLN A 335 2.33 0.69 9.79
C GLN A 335 1.93 1.23 11.18
N ILE A 336 1.96 2.54 11.39
CA ILE A 336 1.50 3.12 12.66
C ILE A 336 0.01 2.84 12.87
N GLN A 337 -0.76 2.87 11.80
CA GLN A 337 -2.14 2.44 11.71
C GLN A 337 -2.37 1.79 10.34
N ILE A 338 -3.18 0.73 10.28
CA ILE A 338 -3.49 0.03 9.02
C ILE A 338 -5.00 0.06 8.82
N ASP A 339 -5.48 1.09 8.14
CA ASP A 339 -6.89 1.30 7.81
C ASP A 339 -7.00 2.33 6.68
N LEU A 340 -7.30 1.88 5.44
CA LEU A 340 -7.38 2.76 4.29
C LEU A 340 -8.62 3.68 4.32
N PHE A 341 -9.68 3.35 5.06
CA PHE A 341 -10.79 4.28 5.26
C PHE A 341 -10.37 5.44 6.17
N GLU A 342 -9.56 5.15 7.19
CA GLU A 342 -8.96 6.21 8.02
C GLU A 342 -7.99 7.07 7.22
N ASP A 343 -7.14 6.47 6.37
CA ASP A 343 -6.25 7.24 5.50
C ASP A 343 -7.06 8.15 4.55
N ALA A 344 -8.15 7.66 3.97
CA ALA A 344 -9.04 8.46 3.13
C ALA A 344 -9.67 9.64 3.90
N ARG A 345 -10.16 9.39 5.12
CA ARG A 345 -10.69 10.41 6.03
C ARG A 345 -9.65 11.48 6.35
N LEU A 346 -8.45 11.05 6.74
CA LEU A 346 -7.37 11.94 7.15
C LEU A 346 -6.87 12.82 6.00
N LEU A 347 -6.79 12.29 4.78
CA LEU A 347 -6.43 13.09 3.61
C LEU A 347 -7.35 14.28 3.45
N GLU A 348 -8.67 14.07 3.56
CA GLU A 348 -9.66 15.13 3.51
C GLU A 348 -9.60 16.03 4.76
N TYR A 349 -9.47 15.45 5.97
CA TYR A 349 -9.54 16.20 7.22
C TYR A 349 -8.32 17.09 7.46
N HIS A 350 -7.13 16.66 7.06
CA HIS A 350 -5.93 17.51 7.11
C HIS A 350 -6.12 18.78 6.27
N LEU A 351 -6.66 18.63 5.06
CA LEU A 351 -6.93 19.78 4.19
C LEU A 351 -8.03 20.68 4.74
N ARG A 352 -9.10 20.12 5.34
CA ARG A 352 -10.13 20.92 6.03
C ARG A 352 -9.53 21.80 7.12
N MET A 353 -8.63 21.24 7.93
CA MET A 353 -7.96 21.97 9.01
C MET A 353 -7.02 23.06 8.49
N MET A 354 -6.31 22.78 7.39
CA MET A 354 -5.36 23.72 6.80
C MET A 354 -6.07 24.89 6.07
N GLN A 355 -7.18 24.58 5.38
CA GLN A 355 -7.89 25.57 4.55
C GLN A 355 -9.06 26.24 5.26
N LEU A 356 -9.49 25.72 6.42
CA LEU A 356 -10.71 26.14 7.14
C LEU A 356 -11.97 26.03 6.28
N GLU A 357 -11.99 25.04 5.38
CA GLU A 357 -13.11 24.73 4.48
C GLU A 357 -13.54 23.28 4.67
N ARG A 358 -14.81 22.99 4.35
CA ARG A 358 -15.34 21.62 4.35
C ARG A 358 -15.43 21.08 2.92
N VAL A 359 -15.30 19.74 2.80
CA VAL A 359 -15.51 19.03 1.52
C VAL A 359 -14.51 19.50 0.44
N VAL A 360 -13.23 19.58 0.86
CA VAL A 360 -12.13 20.17 0.05
C VAL A 360 -11.84 19.37 -1.22
N LEU A 361 -11.92 18.03 -1.14
CA LEU A 361 -11.59 17.12 -2.24
C LEU A 361 -12.76 16.79 -3.18
N ALA A 362 -13.96 17.31 -2.94
CA ALA A 362 -15.05 17.17 -3.89
C ALA A 362 -14.83 18.00 -5.16
N SER A 363 -15.47 17.60 -6.24
CA SER A 363 -15.57 18.44 -7.45
C SER A 363 -16.43 19.69 -7.19
N LYS A 364 -16.48 20.57 -8.18
CA LYS A 364 -17.33 21.76 -8.10
C LYS A 364 -18.81 21.43 -8.05
N GLU A 365 -19.22 20.27 -8.57
CA GLU A 365 -20.57 19.73 -8.50
C GLU A 365 -20.93 19.25 -7.09
N GLY A 366 -19.93 18.92 -6.25
CA GLY A 366 -20.03 18.75 -4.80
C GLY A 366 -20.59 17.41 -4.30
N HIS A 367 -20.94 16.47 -5.17
CA HIS A 367 -21.58 15.19 -4.78
C HIS A 367 -20.69 13.96 -4.95
N ASP A 368 -19.38 14.13 -5.18
CA ASP A 368 -18.46 13.07 -5.54
C ASP A 368 -17.32 12.84 -4.53
N LEU A 369 -17.38 13.43 -3.33
CA LEU A 369 -16.33 13.28 -2.33
C LEU A 369 -16.12 11.80 -1.94
N ALA A 370 -17.20 11.12 -1.55
CA ALA A 370 -17.09 9.72 -1.14
C ALA A 370 -16.66 8.80 -2.30
N PRO A 371 -17.23 8.87 -3.50
CA PRO A 371 -16.72 8.14 -4.66
C PRO A 371 -15.25 8.38 -4.95
N ARG A 372 -14.76 9.63 -4.86
CA ARG A 372 -13.33 9.96 -5.07
C ARG A 372 -12.44 9.33 -4.02
N LEU A 373 -12.77 9.51 -2.74
CA LEU A 373 -12.01 8.92 -1.65
C LEU A 373 -12.03 7.39 -1.73
N PHE A 374 -13.17 6.79 -2.09
CA PHE A 374 -13.27 5.35 -2.26
C PHE A 374 -12.41 4.84 -3.43
N ALA A 375 -12.37 5.54 -4.54
CA ALA A 375 -11.49 5.20 -5.66
C ALA A 375 -10.00 5.22 -5.27
N MET A 376 -9.59 6.09 -4.33
CA MET A 376 -8.22 6.14 -3.80
C MET A 376 -7.87 4.89 -2.97
N THR A 377 -8.85 4.29 -2.28
CA THR A 377 -8.65 3.04 -1.52
C THR A 377 -8.70 1.77 -2.38
N THR A 378 -9.07 1.87 -3.65
CA THR A 378 -9.34 0.73 -4.55
C THR A 378 -8.63 0.87 -5.90
N LYS A 379 -9.32 1.41 -6.92
CA LYS A 379 -8.87 1.51 -8.31
C LYS A 379 -7.53 2.24 -8.47
N ALA A 380 -7.30 3.31 -7.72
CA ALA A 380 -6.08 4.09 -7.82
C ALA A 380 -4.87 3.33 -7.25
N GLY A 381 -5.05 2.60 -6.13
CA GLY A 381 -4.04 1.68 -5.61
C GLY A 381 -3.70 0.57 -6.62
N ALA A 382 -4.70 -0.04 -7.23
CA ALA A 382 -4.51 -1.07 -8.25
C ALA A 382 -3.74 -0.54 -9.46
N ARG A 383 -4.06 0.68 -9.92
CA ARG A 383 -3.34 1.36 -11.01
C ARG A 383 -1.88 1.61 -10.66
N SER A 384 -1.59 2.11 -9.44
CA SER A 384 -0.21 2.37 -8.98
C SER A 384 0.66 1.11 -8.99
N LEU A 385 0.04 -0.05 -8.77
CA LEU A 385 0.70 -1.35 -8.75
C LEU A 385 0.66 -2.09 -10.10
N CYS A 386 0.04 -1.49 -11.12
CA CYS A 386 -0.18 -2.10 -12.44
C CYS A 386 -0.91 -3.46 -12.35
N LEU A 387 -1.90 -3.58 -11.44
CA LEU A 387 -2.65 -4.81 -11.18
C LEU A 387 -4.12 -4.71 -11.62
N PRO A 388 -4.70 -5.79 -12.15
CA PRO A 388 -6.10 -5.84 -12.57
C PRO A 388 -7.05 -6.17 -11.40
N VAL A 389 -6.99 -5.39 -10.31
CA VAL A 389 -7.76 -5.54 -9.07
C VAL A 389 -8.44 -4.22 -8.67
N GLY A 390 -9.05 -4.12 -7.50
CA GLY A 390 -9.65 -2.90 -6.96
C GLY A 390 -11.00 -2.54 -7.59
N GLU A 391 -11.60 -3.43 -8.37
CA GLU A 391 -12.95 -3.32 -8.91
C GLU A 391 -13.58 -4.71 -9.07
N LEU A 392 -14.90 -4.80 -8.99
CA LEU A 392 -15.64 -6.01 -9.31
C LEU A 392 -16.12 -5.92 -10.77
N ALA A 393 -15.46 -6.66 -11.66
CA ALA A 393 -15.79 -6.68 -13.08
C ALA A 393 -15.53 -8.07 -13.67
N ILE A 394 -16.21 -8.41 -14.76
CA ILE A 394 -15.99 -9.67 -15.47
C ILE A 394 -14.53 -9.75 -15.94
N GLY A 395 -13.90 -10.90 -15.71
CA GLY A 395 -12.48 -11.15 -16.03
C GLY A 395 -11.49 -10.65 -14.95
N ARG A 396 -11.96 -10.05 -13.85
CA ARG A 396 -11.14 -9.65 -12.70
C ARG A 396 -11.19 -10.69 -11.60
N PRO A 397 -10.16 -10.80 -10.75
CA PRO A 397 -10.22 -11.63 -9.56
C PRO A 397 -11.39 -11.23 -8.66
N ALA A 398 -12.05 -12.20 -8.06
CA ALA A 398 -13.09 -11.99 -7.05
C ALA A 398 -12.43 -11.61 -5.70
N ASP A 399 -11.80 -10.42 -5.68
CA ASP A 399 -11.22 -9.79 -4.49
C ASP A 399 -12.28 -8.81 -3.94
N PHE A 400 -12.87 -9.12 -2.79
CA PHE A 400 -13.95 -8.30 -2.23
C PHE A 400 -14.01 -8.35 -0.71
N VAL A 401 -14.68 -7.35 -0.17
CA VAL A 401 -14.96 -7.18 1.27
C VAL A 401 -16.45 -7.09 1.49
N SER A 402 -16.95 -7.75 2.49
CA SER A 402 -18.31 -7.56 2.97
C SER A 402 -18.33 -6.71 4.24
N ILE A 403 -19.15 -5.69 4.24
CA ILE A 403 -19.39 -4.78 5.35
C ILE A 403 -20.68 -5.19 6.05
N ASP A 404 -20.63 -5.36 7.35
CA ASP A 404 -21.79 -5.69 8.19
C ASP A 404 -22.67 -4.46 8.39
N LEU A 405 -23.88 -4.48 7.81
CA LEU A 405 -24.85 -3.38 7.93
C LEU A 405 -25.51 -3.29 9.30
N ASP A 406 -25.27 -4.26 10.18
CA ASP A 406 -25.72 -4.26 11.58
C ASP A 406 -24.62 -3.78 12.55
N ASP A 407 -23.39 -3.52 12.05
CA ASP A 407 -22.33 -2.92 12.86
C ASP A 407 -22.74 -1.50 13.30
N PRO A 408 -22.60 -1.15 14.60
CA PRO A 408 -23.02 0.15 15.14
C PRO A 408 -22.46 1.36 14.38
N SER A 409 -21.26 1.24 13.78
CA SER A 409 -20.62 2.35 13.07
C SER A 409 -21.26 2.69 11.72
N VAL A 410 -22.05 1.77 11.15
CA VAL A 410 -22.72 1.93 9.84
C VAL A 410 -24.21 1.61 9.88
N ALA A 411 -24.76 1.16 11.02
CA ALA A 411 -26.15 0.76 11.14
C ALA A 411 -27.11 1.89 10.78
N GLY A 412 -28.20 1.54 10.08
CA GLY A 412 -29.22 2.51 9.63
C GLY A 412 -28.87 3.22 8.32
N GLY A 413 -27.76 2.86 7.67
CA GLY A 413 -27.40 3.41 6.37
C GLY A 413 -28.36 3.03 5.26
N GLU A 414 -28.81 4.03 4.51
CA GLU A 414 -29.58 3.81 3.27
C GLU A 414 -28.65 3.80 2.05
N PRO A 415 -29.03 3.15 0.95
CA PRO A 415 -28.16 3.01 -0.24
C PRO A 415 -27.53 4.32 -0.72
N GLY A 416 -28.28 5.43 -0.64
CA GLY A 416 -27.79 6.75 -1.06
C GLY A 416 -26.74 7.39 -0.14
N ALA A 417 -26.46 6.82 1.03
CA ALA A 417 -25.50 7.35 2.00
C ALA A 417 -24.50 6.28 2.50
N LEU A 418 -24.59 5.05 2.01
CA LEU A 418 -23.75 3.95 2.50
C LEU A 418 -22.26 4.19 2.24
N LEU A 419 -21.90 4.80 1.12
CA LEU A 419 -20.51 5.05 0.78
C LEU A 419 -19.91 6.15 1.67
N GLU A 420 -20.68 7.22 1.93
CA GLU A 420 -20.34 8.27 2.88
C GLU A 420 -20.19 7.73 4.30
N GLN A 421 -21.09 6.88 4.74
CA GLN A 421 -21.00 6.25 6.05
C GLN A 421 -19.79 5.32 6.15
N LEU A 422 -19.54 4.51 5.13
CA LEU A 422 -18.37 3.65 5.07
C LEU A 422 -17.08 4.47 5.23
N LEU A 423 -16.93 5.55 4.49
CA LEU A 423 -15.72 6.37 4.51
C LEU A 423 -15.59 7.23 5.76
N PHE A 424 -16.70 7.82 6.25
CA PHE A 424 -16.60 8.81 7.33
C PHE A 424 -16.98 8.28 8.72
N SER A 425 -17.58 7.09 8.82
CA SER A 425 -18.04 6.54 10.09
C SER A 425 -17.60 5.12 10.37
N ALA A 426 -17.42 4.28 9.33
CA ALA A 426 -17.12 2.87 9.56
C ALA A 426 -15.84 2.66 10.37
N GLU A 427 -15.92 1.72 11.29
CA GLU A 427 -14.81 1.18 12.03
C GLU A 427 -14.41 -0.19 11.45
N ARG A 428 -13.23 -0.67 11.81
CA ARG A 428 -12.73 -1.98 11.37
C ARG A 428 -13.68 -3.14 11.73
N SER A 429 -14.48 -3.01 12.80
CA SER A 429 -15.49 -3.99 13.23
C SER A 429 -16.54 -4.26 12.16
N ALA A 430 -16.82 -3.27 11.30
CA ALA A 430 -17.76 -3.42 10.20
C ALA A 430 -17.26 -4.35 9.08
N VAL A 431 -15.95 -4.62 8.98
CA VAL A 431 -15.37 -5.59 8.04
C VAL A 431 -15.67 -7.01 8.53
N ARG A 432 -16.54 -7.72 7.83
CA ARG A 432 -17.03 -9.04 8.27
C ARG A 432 -16.34 -10.19 7.58
N GLU A 433 -16.33 -10.19 6.26
CA GLU A 433 -15.66 -11.19 5.43
C GLU A 433 -14.72 -10.49 4.42
N VAL A 434 -13.58 -11.12 4.14
CA VAL A 434 -12.64 -10.69 3.12
C VAL A 434 -12.29 -11.87 2.23
N PHE A 435 -12.42 -11.67 0.92
CA PHE A 435 -12.14 -12.67 -0.08
C PHE A 435 -11.02 -12.22 -1.01
N VAL A 436 -10.09 -13.12 -1.29
CA VAL A 436 -9.03 -12.93 -2.28
C VAL A 436 -9.13 -14.05 -3.30
N GLN A 437 -9.33 -13.71 -4.55
CA GLN A 437 -9.49 -14.65 -5.65
C GLN A 437 -10.60 -15.71 -5.35
N GLY A 438 -11.74 -15.22 -4.83
CA GLY A 438 -12.88 -16.04 -4.48
C GLY A 438 -12.71 -16.90 -3.21
N LYS A 439 -11.55 -16.88 -2.56
CA LYS A 439 -11.28 -17.62 -1.32
C LYS A 439 -11.50 -16.74 -0.11
N ALA A 440 -12.27 -17.20 0.85
CA ALA A 440 -12.46 -16.51 2.12
C ALA A 440 -11.16 -16.51 2.94
N ILE A 441 -10.60 -15.35 3.21
CA ILE A 441 -9.39 -15.13 4.01
C ILE A 441 -9.77 -14.71 5.42
N VAL A 442 -10.80 -13.87 5.55
CA VAL A 442 -11.38 -13.44 6.82
C VAL A 442 -12.85 -13.87 6.81
N GLN A 443 -13.29 -14.50 7.89
CA GLN A 443 -14.69 -14.86 8.14
C GLN A 443 -15.06 -14.44 9.55
N GLU A 444 -16.26 -13.87 9.74
CA GLU A 444 -16.72 -13.40 11.05
C GLU A 444 -15.67 -12.50 11.74
N SER A 445 -15.01 -11.61 10.95
CA SER A 445 -13.94 -10.68 11.38
C SER A 445 -12.72 -11.40 11.97
N ARG A 446 -12.47 -12.66 11.61
CA ARG A 446 -11.34 -13.48 12.08
C ARG A 446 -10.60 -14.12 10.91
N HIS A 447 -9.30 -14.27 11.08
CA HIS A 447 -8.42 -15.03 10.20
C HIS A 447 -7.98 -16.32 10.90
N ASP A 448 -7.98 -17.46 10.22
CA ASP A 448 -7.68 -18.77 10.83
C ASP A 448 -6.29 -18.83 11.47
N GLY A 449 -5.29 -18.21 10.86
CA GLY A 449 -3.91 -18.14 11.38
C GLY A 449 -3.68 -17.10 12.47
N GLN A 450 -4.70 -16.30 12.87
CA GLN A 450 -4.53 -15.13 13.72
C GLN A 450 -3.82 -15.43 15.05
N THR A 451 -4.19 -16.50 15.74
CA THR A 451 -3.62 -16.85 17.06
C THR A 451 -2.14 -17.18 16.95
N ASP A 452 -1.73 -17.93 15.91
CA ASP A 452 -0.34 -18.29 15.66
C ASP A 452 0.48 -17.07 15.27
N ILE A 453 -0.01 -16.24 14.34
CA ILE A 453 0.66 -15.03 13.86
C ILE A 453 0.92 -14.06 15.03
N VAL A 454 -0.11 -13.78 15.81
CA VAL A 454 0.01 -12.90 16.99
C VAL A 454 0.99 -13.47 18.00
N GLY A 455 0.91 -14.79 18.28
CA GLY A 455 1.81 -15.45 19.22
C GLY A 455 3.29 -15.38 18.80
N GLN A 456 3.59 -15.56 17.52
CA GLN A 456 4.94 -15.43 16.99
C GLN A 456 5.43 -13.98 17.07
N PHE A 457 4.59 -13.03 16.73
CA PHE A 457 4.94 -11.61 16.80
C PHE A 457 5.17 -11.13 18.23
N VAL A 458 4.38 -11.58 19.20
CA VAL A 458 4.60 -11.28 20.63
C VAL A 458 5.98 -11.74 21.10
N LYS A 459 6.38 -12.98 20.74
CA LYS A 459 7.72 -13.51 21.07
C LYS A 459 8.84 -12.66 20.46
N LEU A 460 8.66 -12.24 19.19
CA LEU A 460 9.59 -11.34 18.50
C LEU A 460 9.71 -10.01 19.25
N GLN A 461 8.59 -9.38 19.61
CA GLN A 461 8.58 -8.11 20.34
C GLN A 461 9.31 -8.23 21.68
N GLN A 462 9.07 -9.31 22.44
CA GLN A 462 9.76 -9.57 23.71
C GLN A 462 11.28 -9.71 23.51
N ARG A 463 11.75 -10.39 22.45
CA ARG A 463 13.18 -10.51 22.14
C ARG A 463 13.78 -9.17 21.71
N LEU A 464 13.12 -8.50 20.75
CA LEU A 464 13.65 -7.29 20.12
C LEU A 464 13.84 -6.13 21.12
N TRP A 465 12.97 -6.04 22.14
CA TRP A 465 12.92 -4.93 23.09
C TRP A 465 13.27 -5.32 24.53
N ARG A 466 13.87 -6.52 24.75
CA ARG A 466 14.18 -7.03 26.11
C ARG A 466 15.08 -6.08 26.90
N ASP A 467 16.06 -5.48 26.25
CA ASP A 467 17.09 -4.66 26.90
C ASP A 467 16.68 -3.18 27.06
N GLU A 468 15.51 -2.78 26.55
CA GLU A 468 14.97 -1.43 26.68
C GLU A 468 13.93 -1.29 27.80
N GLY A 469 13.56 -2.40 28.46
CA GLY A 469 12.55 -2.43 29.54
C GLY A 469 13.00 -1.88 30.90
N ASP A 470 14.28 -1.55 31.07
CA ASP A 470 14.87 -1.01 32.32
C ASP A 470 15.14 0.51 32.23
N ARG A 471 14.48 1.24 31.34
CA ARG A 471 14.62 2.70 31.20
C ARG A 471 13.35 3.43 31.52
#